data_2886d27feab79548e75e93663856e221
#
_entry.id   2886d27feab79548e75e93663856e221
#
_cell.length_a   1.000
_cell.length_b   1.000
_cell.length_c   1.000
_cell.angle_alpha   90.00
_cell.angle_beta   90.00
_cell.angle_gamma   90.00
#
_symmetry.space_group_name_H-M   'P 1'
#
loop_
_entity.id
_entity.type
_entity.pdbx_description
1 polymer ?
#
loop_
_entity_poly.entity_id
_entity_poly.type
_entity_poly.pdbx_seq_one_letter_code
_entity_poly.pdbx_strand_id
1 'polypeptide(L)'
;MTATRVRVVTGCDAVREALAALPEAMRPTAFQHPAWTDCWLAGSERETVLALVECAETSRPLFALPLTLDTFGAATYWAPLDHGVCDYNASFTAPDFRPSPVEMRSIWTRIVAALPDEAAFLMIDKLPAAIGERAEPLMDLPGLRRSHVARHPLHLDGDYATLRDTRFSQTSVRSLARKRRKLSRRGDLVFSVATGQNAFAPLERLLVWRGERYGVRPDVDDFYRRLVSTGDPARVIWLALDGEPISAGLGLVERSAFRLLAIGHEERFKNWSPGLLMIDDAIAWAVDLGLAEFDFTIGSEAYKFDFGVTPEPLWLVAEEFGPHGSAMLRLMLARNMIAKKLKRWIDPNAPRRRDAKASAA
;
A
#
# COMPACT_ATOMS: atom_id res chain seq x y z
N MET A 1 -25.67 -21.42 -6.55
CA MET A 1 -25.49 -19.96 -6.71
C MET A 1 -26.21 -19.27 -5.56
N THR A 2 -25.49 -18.54 -4.72
CA THR A 2 -26.11 -17.74 -3.66
C THR A 2 -26.71 -16.47 -4.28
N ALA A 3 -28.01 -16.26 -4.13
CA ALA A 3 -28.64 -15.02 -4.58
C ALA A 3 -28.02 -13.82 -3.84
N THR A 4 -27.63 -12.79 -4.58
CA THR A 4 -26.97 -11.61 -4.02
C THR A 4 -27.81 -10.34 -4.20
N ARG A 5 -27.76 -9.47 -3.19
CA ARG A 5 -28.32 -8.12 -3.22
C ARG A 5 -27.19 -7.10 -3.19
N VAL A 6 -27.29 -6.05 -4.00
CA VAL A 6 -26.38 -4.89 -3.95
C VAL A 6 -27.10 -3.75 -3.24
N ARG A 7 -26.41 -3.11 -2.31
CA ARG A 7 -26.83 -1.91 -1.59
C ARG A 7 -25.70 -0.90 -1.58
N VAL A 8 -26.01 0.38 -1.73
CA VAL A 8 -25.05 1.47 -1.59
C VAL A 8 -25.39 2.25 -0.31
N VAL A 9 -24.39 2.40 0.56
CA VAL A 9 -24.43 3.26 1.75
C VAL A 9 -23.73 4.55 1.40
N THR A 10 -24.30 5.70 1.72
CA THR A 10 -23.77 7.03 1.35
C THR A 10 -23.46 7.85 2.60
N GLY A 11 -22.41 8.67 2.52
CA GLY A 11 -21.97 9.58 3.58
C GLY A 11 -20.92 8.96 4.51
N CYS A 12 -19.94 9.76 4.92
CA CYS A 12 -18.74 9.29 5.67
C CYS A 12 -19.10 8.54 6.96
N ASP A 13 -20.06 9.02 7.75
CA ASP A 13 -20.40 8.37 9.04
C ASP A 13 -21.10 7.03 8.83
N ALA A 14 -22.08 6.97 7.92
CA ALA A 14 -22.77 5.73 7.60
C ALA A 14 -21.81 4.69 6.96
N VAL A 15 -20.90 5.12 6.11
CA VAL A 15 -19.84 4.27 5.53
C VAL A 15 -18.90 3.76 6.61
N ARG A 16 -18.50 4.61 7.56
CA ARG A 16 -17.66 4.22 8.70
C ARG A 16 -18.33 3.13 9.55
N GLU A 17 -19.60 3.32 9.92
CA GLU A 17 -20.37 2.34 10.68
C GLU A 17 -20.50 1.03 9.93
N ALA A 18 -20.82 1.09 8.63
CA ALA A 18 -20.97 -0.11 7.80
C ALA A 18 -19.64 -0.86 7.63
N LEU A 19 -18.51 -0.16 7.45
CA LEU A 19 -17.18 -0.76 7.41
C LEU A 19 -16.77 -1.38 8.74
N ALA A 20 -17.06 -0.71 9.86
CA ALA A 20 -16.79 -1.24 11.20
C ALA A 20 -17.56 -2.54 11.47
N ALA A 21 -18.79 -2.66 10.97
CA ALA A 21 -19.63 -3.85 11.10
C ALA A 21 -19.16 -5.04 10.24
N LEU A 22 -18.26 -4.85 9.26
CA LEU A 22 -17.76 -5.96 8.44
C LEU A 22 -16.89 -6.90 9.28
N PRO A 23 -17.06 -8.23 9.11
CA PRO A 23 -16.20 -9.22 9.76
C PRO A 23 -14.71 -8.98 9.47
N GLU A 24 -13.87 -9.20 10.47
CA GLU A 24 -12.41 -9.08 10.30
C GLU A 24 -11.89 -9.98 9.17
N ALA A 25 -12.47 -11.17 9.03
CA ALA A 25 -12.10 -12.09 7.96
C ALA A 25 -12.32 -11.54 6.54
N MET A 26 -13.09 -10.47 6.36
CA MET A 26 -13.26 -9.79 5.06
C MET A 26 -12.14 -8.79 4.74
N ARG A 27 -11.27 -8.45 5.68
CA ARG A 27 -10.21 -7.46 5.51
C ARG A 27 -8.93 -8.15 5.01
N PRO A 28 -8.57 -8.00 3.73
CA PRO A 28 -7.44 -8.75 3.17
C PRO A 28 -6.07 -8.21 3.58
N THR A 29 -5.95 -6.89 3.77
CA THR A 29 -4.68 -6.24 4.15
C THR A 29 -4.87 -5.19 5.24
N ALA A 30 -3.75 -4.68 5.77
CA ALA A 30 -3.75 -3.60 6.75
C ALA A 30 -4.37 -2.29 6.22
N PHE A 31 -4.44 -2.10 4.89
CA PHE A 31 -5.13 -0.97 4.27
C PHE A 31 -6.66 -1.07 4.38
N GLN A 32 -7.20 -2.23 4.71
CA GLN A 32 -8.61 -2.46 5.02
C GLN A 32 -8.85 -2.62 6.54
N HIS A 33 -7.83 -2.42 7.38
CA HIS A 33 -7.96 -2.43 8.83
C HIS A 33 -8.83 -1.24 9.30
N PRO A 34 -9.67 -1.39 10.36
CA PRO A 34 -10.51 -0.30 10.87
C PRO A 34 -9.73 0.97 11.18
N ALA A 35 -8.58 0.86 11.86
CA ALA A 35 -7.74 2.02 12.16
C ALA A 35 -7.34 2.81 10.90
N TRP A 36 -7.05 2.13 9.78
CA TRP A 36 -6.73 2.78 8.51
C TRP A 36 -7.94 3.50 7.93
N THR A 37 -9.07 2.79 7.80
CA THR A 37 -10.28 3.36 7.21
C THR A 37 -10.86 4.49 8.06
N ASP A 38 -10.84 4.37 9.38
CA ASP A 38 -11.29 5.41 10.30
C ASP A 38 -10.43 6.67 10.22
N CYS A 39 -9.09 6.51 10.20
CA CYS A 39 -8.18 7.64 10.05
C CYS A 39 -8.38 8.35 8.71
N TRP A 40 -8.68 7.60 7.64
CA TRP A 40 -8.96 8.17 6.34
C TRP A 40 -10.29 8.94 6.34
N LEU A 41 -11.37 8.33 6.84
CA LEU A 41 -12.71 8.92 6.88
C LEU A 41 -12.76 10.14 7.81
N ALA A 42 -12.07 10.10 8.96
CA ALA A 42 -12.01 11.23 9.89
C ALA A 42 -11.35 12.49 9.32
N GLY A 43 -10.51 12.35 8.30
CA GLY A 43 -9.85 13.47 7.63
C GLY A 43 -10.44 13.84 6.27
N SER A 44 -11.55 13.20 5.85
CA SER A 44 -12.13 13.37 4.53
C SER A 44 -13.41 14.20 4.57
N GLU A 45 -13.44 15.27 3.78
CA GLU A 45 -14.68 16.02 3.46
C GLU A 45 -15.30 15.56 2.12
N ARG A 46 -14.74 14.50 1.52
CA ARG A 46 -15.17 14.01 0.21
C ARG A 46 -16.44 13.19 0.33
N GLU A 47 -17.27 13.26 -0.68
CA GLU A 47 -18.38 12.34 -0.81
C GLU A 47 -17.88 10.89 -0.86
N THR A 48 -18.48 10.06 -0.03
CA THR A 48 -18.02 8.69 0.18
C THR A 48 -19.21 7.73 0.14
N VAL A 49 -19.03 6.62 -0.54
CA VAL A 49 -20.02 5.55 -0.64
C VAL A 49 -19.39 4.19 -0.36
N LEU A 50 -20.20 3.24 0.11
CA LEU A 50 -19.85 1.84 0.22
C LEU A 50 -20.80 1.01 -0.63
N ALA A 51 -20.28 0.42 -1.70
CA ALA A 51 -21.02 -0.61 -2.42
C ALA A 51 -20.90 -1.93 -1.66
N LEU A 52 -22.02 -2.43 -1.14
CA LEU A 52 -22.10 -3.63 -0.32
C LEU A 52 -22.91 -4.71 -1.05
N VAL A 53 -22.31 -5.88 -1.19
CA VAL A 53 -22.96 -7.09 -1.74
C VAL A 53 -23.24 -8.04 -0.59
N GLU A 54 -24.48 -8.41 -0.44
CA GLU A 54 -24.97 -9.26 0.63
C GLU A 54 -25.63 -10.53 0.06
N CYS A 55 -25.60 -11.61 0.81
CA CYS A 55 -26.47 -12.76 0.56
C CYS A 55 -27.93 -12.33 0.68
N ALA A 56 -28.74 -12.57 -0.34
CA ALA A 56 -30.14 -12.12 -0.36
C ALA A 56 -31.00 -12.75 0.73
N GLU A 57 -30.66 -13.97 1.16
CA GLU A 57 -31.44 -14.74 2.16
C GLU A 57 -31.04 -14.38 3.60
N THR A 58 -29.74 -14.21 3.87
CA THR A 58 -29.22 -14.05 5.24
C THR A 58 -28.78 -12.63 5.56
N SER A 59 -28.72 -11.74 4.57
CA SER A 59 -28.12 -10.40 4.67
C SER A 59 -26.65 -10.40 5.11
N ARG A 60 -25.95 -11.55 5.06
CA ARG A 60 -24.52 -11.65 5.36
C ARG A 60 -23.70 -10.89 4.30
N PRO A 61 -22.77 -10.03 4.70
CA PRO A 61 -21.89 -9.36 3.75
C PRO A 61 -20.95 -10.38 3.06
N LEU A 62 -20.85 -10.26 1.75
CA LEU A 62 -20.03 -11.10 0.88
C LEU A 62 -18.87 -10.34 0.26
N PHE A 63 -19.14 -9.11 -0.17
CA PHE A 63 -18.16 -8.24 -0.82
C PHE A 63 -18.50 -6.78 -0.49
N ALA A 64 -17.49 -5.94 -0.29
CA ALA A 64 -17.69 -4.52 -0.11
C ALA A 64 -16.56 -3.71 -0.76
N LEU A 65 -16.95 -2.58 -1.35
CA LEU A 65 -16.05 -1.68 -2.07
C LEU A 65 -16.33 -0.25 -1.61
N PRO A 66 -15.52 0.31 -0.71
CA PRO A 66 -15.62 1.71 -0.34
C PRO A 66 -15.01 2.60 -1.43
N LEU A 67 -15.74 3.63 -1.82
CA LEU A 67 -15.36 4.58 -2.85
C LEU A 67 -15.52 6.01 -2.35
N THR A 68 -14.71 6.90 -2.91
CA THR A 68 -14.81 8.35 -2.70
C THR A 68 -14.88 9.07 -4.03
N LEU A 69 -15.57 10.20 -4.07
CA LEU A 69 -15.59 11.07 -5.24
C LEU A 69 -14.31 11.90 -5.26
N ASP A 70 -13.48 11.69 -6.28
CA ASP A 70 -12.25 12.44 -6.51
C ASP A 70 -12.34 13.27 -7.78
N THR A 71 -11.36 14.13 -8.03
CA THR A 71 -11.35 15.04 -9.17
C THR A 71 -10.13 14.83 -10.06
N PHE A 72 -10.35 14.93 -11.37
CA PHE A 72 -9.29 14.96 -12.37
C PHE A 72 -9.60 16.04 -13.42
N GLY A 73 -8.90 17.16 -13.37
CA GLY A 73 -9.24 18.34 -14.16
C GLY A 73 -10.63 18.85 -13.81
N ALA A 74 -11.53 18.89 -14.77
CA ALA A 74 -12.93 19.31 -14.60
C ALA A 74 -13.89 18.11 -14.37
N ALA A 75 -13.40 16.88 -14.33
CA ALA A 75 -14.21 15.69 -14.14
C ALA A 75 -14.11 15.17 -12.72
N THR A 76 -15.23 14.65 -12.20
CA THR A 76 -15.29 13.85 -10.98
C THR A 76 -15.25 12.36 -11.34
N TYR A 77 -14.75 11.52 -10.45
CA TYR A 77 -14.71 10.08 -10.65
C TYR A 77 -14.73 9.33 -9.32
N TRP A 78 -15.31 8.14 -9.33
CA TRP A 78 -15.26 7.24 -8.17
C TRP A 78 -13.89 6.58 -8.08
N ALA A 79 -13.22 6.73 -6.94
CA ALA A 79 -11.92 6.17 -6.60
C ALA A 79 -11.99 5.39 -5.29
N PRO A 80 -11.06 4.46 -5.01
CA PRO A 80 -10.93 3.86 -3.68
C PRO A 80 -10.61 4.89 -2.59
N LEU A 81 -10.78 4.52 -1.32
CA LEU A 81 -10.32 5.30 -0.15
C LEU A 81 -8.79 5.32 -0.09
N ASP A 82 -8.16 5.98 -1.04
CA ASP A 82 -6.71 5.95 -1.24
C ASP A 82 -5.99 7.18 -0.63
N HIS A 83 -6.57 8.37 -0.83
CA HIS A 83 -5.98 9.66 -0.41
C HIS A 83 -4.50 9.83 -0.80
N GLY A 84 -4.01 9.03 -1.76
CA GLY A 84 -2.62 9.03 -2.20
C GLY A 84 -1.62 8.38 -1.22
N VAL A 85 -2.11 7.65 -0.21
CA VAL A 85 -1.29 6.94 0.79
C VAL A 85 -1.55 5.43 0.83
N CYS A 86 -2.65 4.95 0.27
CA CYS A 86 -2.94 3.52 0.19
C CYS A 86 -2.14 2.88 -0.95
N ASP A 87 -1.44 1.79 -0.66
CA ASP A 87 -0.65 1.08 -1.66
C ASP A 87 -1.38 -0.13 -2.26
N TYR A 88 -2.43 -0.64 -1.58
CA TYR A 88 -3.26 -1.74 -2.08
C TYR A 88 -4.74 -1.47 -1.86
N ASN A 89 -5.47 -1.30 -2.96
CA ASN A 89 -6.90 -1.04 -2.99
C ASN A 89 -7.70 -2.35 -3.17
N ALA A 90 -7.38 -3.38 -2.35
CA ALA A 90 -8.10 -4.64 -2.37
C ALA A 90 -9.54 -4.48 -1.87
N SER A 91 -10.46 -5.28 -2.41
CA SER A 91 -11.85 -5.29 -1.95
C SER A 91 -11.99 -6.01 -0.59
N PHE A 92 -12.99 -5.63 0.19
CA PHE A 92 -13.42 -6.39 1.36
C PHE A 92 -14.20 -7.62 0.89
N THR A 93 -13.67 -8.82 1.08
CA THR A 93 -14.26 -10.02 0.51
C THR A 93 -14.35 -11.14 1.54
N ALA A 94 -15.55 -11.73 1.70
CA ALA A 94 -15.72 -12.88 2.59
C ALA A 94 -14.85 -14.07 2.13
N PRO A 95 -14.23 -14.82 3.05
CA PRO A 95 -13.29 -15.90 2.70
C PRO A 95 -13.87 -16.99 1.81
N ASP A 96 -15.18 -17.22 1.90
CA ASP A 96 -15.93 -18.22 1.13
C ASP A 96 -16.62 -17.64 -0.12
N PHE A 97 -16.51 -16.34 -0.36
CA PHE A 97 -17.08 -15.72 -1.55
C PHE A 97 -16.15 -15.96 -2.75
N ARG A 98 -16.60 -16.82 -3.64
CA ARG A 98 -15.90 -17.24 -4.87
C ARG A 98 -16.86 -17.14 -6.05
N PRO A 99 -17.23 -15.93 -6.49
CA PRO A 99 -18.08 -15.77 -7.66
C PRO A 99 -17.37 -16.29 -8.90
N SER A 100 -18.13 -16.90 -9.80
CA SER A 100 -17.63 -17.15 -11.16
C SER A 100 -17.44 -15.81 -11.91
N PRO A 101 -16.65 -15.79 -13.00
CA PRO A 101 -16.49 -14.56 -13.81
C PRO A 101 -17.80 -13.97 -14.33
N VAL A 102 -18.80 -14.81 -14.59
CA VAL A 102 -20.13 -14.37 -15.03
C VAL A 102 -20.90 -13.72 -13.88
N GLU A 103 -20.86 -14.32 -12.70
CA GLU A 103 -21.50 -13.78 -11.49
C GLU A 103 -20.86 -12.45 -11.10
N MET A 104 -19.50 -12.37 -11.11
CA MET A 104 -18.81 -11.13 -10.75
C MET A 104 -19.14 -10.01 -11.73
N ARG A 105 -19.22 -10.26 -13.02
CA ARG A 105 -19.66 -9.26 -14.01
C ARG A 105 -21.10 -8.78 -13.73
N SER A 106 -22.02 -9.71 -13.43
CA SER A 106 -23.39 -9.34 -13.07
C SER A 106 -23.46 -8.49 -11.79
N ILE A 107 -22.66 -8.84 -10.78
CA ILE A 107 -22.55 -8.07 -9.53
C ILE A 107 -21.98 -6.68 -9.82
N TRP A 108 -20.91 -6.60 -10.62
CA TRP A 108 -20.29 -5.35 -11.01
C TRP A 108 -21.25 -4.41 -11.73
N THR A 109 -22.01 -4.90 -12.70
CA THR A 109 -23.04 -4.12 -13.40
C THR A 109 -24.06 -3.53 -12.43
N ARG A 110 -24.48 -4.31 -11.41
CA ARG A 110 -25.43 -3.82 -10.39
C ARG A 110 -24.79 -2.83 -9.42
N ILE A 111 -23.50 -3.00 -9.08
CA ILE A 111 -22.76 -2.01 -8.28
C ILE A 111 -22.72 -0.68 -9.04
N VAL A 112 -22.27 -0.70 -10.28
CA VAL A 112 -22.15 0.49 -11.13
C VAL A 112 -23.50 1.19 -11.28
N ALA A 113 -24.57 0.44 -11.54
CA ALA A 113 -25.93 1.00 -11.67
C ALA A 113 -26.52 1.57 -10.37
N ALA A 114 -25.96 1.20 -9.21
CA ALA A 114 -26.43 1.67 -7.92
C ALA A 114 -25.62 2.86 -7.37
N LEU A 115 -24.47 3.19 -7.98
CA LEU A 115 -23.66 4.36 -7.60
C LEU A 115 -24.42 5.66 -7.94
N PRO A 116 -24.22 6.73 -7.15
CA PRO A 116 -24.73 8.07 -7.50
C PRO A 116 -24.14 8.58 -8.83
N ASP A 117 -24.96 9.32 -9.57
CA ASP A 117 -24.73 9.70 -10.99
C ASP A 117 -23.87 10.96 -11.15
N GLU A 118 -22.87 11.12 -10.29
CA GLU A 118 -22.06 12.34 -10.17
C GLU A 118 -20.66 12.21 -10.79
N ALA A 119 -20.28 11.00 -11.17
CA ALA A 119 -18.95 10.69 -11.68
C ALA A 119 -18.95 10.49 -13.21
N ALA A 120 -17.89 10.92 -13.85
CA ALA A 120 -17.66 10.66 -15.28
C ALA A 120 -17.13 9.24 -15.54
N PHE A 121 -16.47 8.63 -14.55
CA PHE A 121 -15.96 7.25 -14.61
C PHE A 121 -15.69 6.73 -13.18
N LEU A 122 -15.45 5.42 -13.08
CA LEU A 122 -14.93 4.77 -11.89
C LEU A 122 -13.56 4.16 -12.21
N MET A 123 -12.60 4.28 -11.29
CA MET A 123 -11.27 3.69 -11.46
C MET A 123 -10.74 3.14 -10.13
N ILE A 124 -10.45 1.86 -10.10
CA ILE A 124 -9.80 1.19 -8.97
C ILE A 124 -8.40 0.77 -9.44
N ASP A 125 -7.40 1.53 -9.04
CA ASP A 125 -5.98 1.23 -9.33
C ASP A 125 -5.32 0.54 -8.12
N LYS A 126 -4.14 -0.02 -8.32
CA LYS A 126 -3.35 -0.70 -7.29
C LYS A 126 -4.06 -1.94 -6.68
N LEU A 127 -4.82 -2.66 -7.48
CA LEU A 127 -5.42 -3.94 -7.09
C LEU A 127 -4.35 -5.04 -7.08
N PRO A 128 -4.11 -5.73 -5.97
CA PRO A 128 -3.34 -6.97 -5.97
C PRO A 128 -4.17 -8.09 -6.62
N ALA A 129 -3.53 -8.98 -7.37
CA ALA A 129 -4.23 -10.12 -7.98
C ALA A 129 -4.74 -11.12 -6.92
N ALA A 130 -4.00 -11.23 -5.82
CA ALA A 130 -4.36 -12.03 -4.66
C ALA A 130 -3.66 -11.49 -3.41
N ILE A 131 -4.19 -11.81 -2.24
CA ILE A 131 -3.55 -11.60 -0.93
C ILE A 131 -3.48 -12.96 -0.23
N GLY A 132 -2.27 -13.49 -0.10
CA GLY A 132 -2.08 -14.89 0.26
C GLY A 132 -2.79 -15.80 -0.76
N GLU A 133 -3.59 -16.74 -0.28
CA GLU A 133 -4.38 -17.64 -1.15
C GLU A 133 -5.72 -17.05 -1.63
N ARG A 134 -6.03 -15.83 -1.23
CA ARG A 134 -7.30 -15.18 -1.58
C ARG A 134 -7.16 -14.38 -2.86
N ALA A 135 -7.78 -14.87 -3.93
CA ALA A 135 -7.90 -14.12 -5.20
C ALA A 135 -8.78 -12.88 -5.03
N GLU A 136 -8.44 -11.80 -5.70
CA GLU A 136 -9.25 -10.58 -5.78
C GLU A 136 -10.38 -10.77 -6.81
N PRO A 137 -11.67 -10.70 -6.42
CA PRO A 137 -12.78 -10.99 -7.34
C PRO A 137 -12.86 -10.04 -8.54
N LEU A 138 -12.35 -8.82 -8.40
CA LEU A 138 -12.35 -7.84 -9.49
C LEU A 138 -11.41 -8.21 -10.64
N MET A 139 -10.53 -9.19 -10.47
CA MET A 139 -9.64 -9.67 -11.52
C MET A 139 -10.36 -10.35 -12.70
N ASP A 140 -11.61 -10.78 -12.50
CA ASP A 140 -12.44 -11.41 -13.53
C ASP A 140 -13.26 -10.41 -14.35
N LEU A 141 -13.09 -9.11 -14.10
CA LEU A 141 -13.83 -8.07 -14.82
C LEU A 141 -13.24 -7.80 -16.21
N PRO A 142 -14.09 -7.50 -17.20
CA PRO A 142 -13.62 -7.03 -18.50
C PRO A 142 -12.94 -5.67 -18.35
N GLY A 143 -11.95 -5.40 -19.19
CA GLY A 143 -11.22 -4.12 -19.14
C GLY A 143 -10.14 -4.04 -18.07
N LEU A 144 -9.85 -5.14 -17.36
CA LEU A 144 -8.73 -5.25 -16.45
C LEU A 144 -7.42 -4.86 -17.17
N ARG A 145 -6.64 -3.99 -16.57
CA ARG A 145 -5.37 -3.49 -17.11
C ARG A 145 -4.28 -3.60 -16.05
N ARG A 146 -3.04 -3.71 -16.50
CA ARG A 146 -1.90 -3.64 -15.60
C ARG A 146 -1.73 -2.21 -15.08
N SER A 147 -1.64 -2.04 -13.76
CA SER A 147 -1.30 -0.76 -13.13
C SER A 147 0.08 -0.27 -13.58
N HIS A 148 0.31 1.02 -13.49
CA HIS A 148 1.62 1.61 -13.76
C HIS A 148 2.63 1.35 -12.64
N VAL A 149 2.21 0.85 -11.48
CA VAL A 149 3.05 0.47 -10.33
C VAL A 149 3.04 -1.05 -10.13
N ALA A 150 3.96 -1.53 -9.29
CA ALA A 150 4.06 -2.92 -8.86
C ALA A 150 4.35 -2.96 -7.37
N ARG A 151 3.98 -4.04 -6.69
CA ARG A 151 4.42 -4.34 -5.33
C ARG A 151 5.80 -5.00 -5.33
N HIS A 152 6.50 -4.91 -4.20
CA HIS A 152 7.86 -5.43 -4.06
C HIS A 152 7.98 -6.28 -2.79
N PRO A 153 7.38 -7.48 -2.77
CA PRO A 153 7.48 -8.37 -1.62
C PRO A 153 8.85 -9.05 -1.55
N LEU A 154 9.31 -9.26 -0.33
CA LEU A 154 10.37 -10.17 0.03
C LEU A 154 9.75 -11.29 0.87
N HIS A 155 9.72 -12.50 0.36
CA HIS A 155 9.28 -13.67 1.11
C HIS A 155 10.36 -14.05 2.13
N LEU A 156 9.95 -14.24 3.39
CA LEU A 156 10.81 -14.51 4.54
C LEU A 156 10.86 -16.02 4.81
N ASP A 157 11.54 -16.75 3.92
CA ASP A 157 11.70 -18.19 4.03
C ASP A 157 12.95 -18.54 4.86
N GLY A 158 12.76 -19.20 6.01
CA GLY A 158 13.85 -19.62 6.87
C GLY A 158 14.36 -18.54 7.83
N ASP A 159 15.61 -18.68 8.27
CA ASP A 159 16.25 -17.69 9.16
C ASP A 159 16.83 -16.51 8.38
N TYR A 160 17.07 -15.39 9.09
CA TYR A 160 17.58 -14.16 8.49
C TYR A 160 18.97 -14.34 7.86
N ALA A 161 19.88 -15.16 8.42
CA ALA A 161 21.21 -15.34 7.88
C ALA A 161 21.15 -16.05 6.52
N THR A 162 20.36 -17.11 6.41
CA THR A 162 20.09 -17.84 5.16
C THR A 162 19.46 -16.92 4.12
N LEU A 163 18.44 -16.15 4.50
CA LEU A 163 17.77 -15.19 3.62
C LEU A 163 18.77 -14.16 3.04
N ARG A 164 19.61 -13.60 3.91
CA ARG A 164 20.62 -12.61 3.55
C ARG A 164 21.69 -13.18 2.61
N ASP A 165 22.09 -14.42 2.82
CA ASP A 165 23.14 -15.06 2.00
C ASP A 165 22.60 -15.50 0.62
N THR A 166 21.32 -15.87 0.53
CA THR A 166 20.74 -16.44 -0.70
C THR A 166 19.99 -15.42 -1.56
N ARG A 167 19.38 -14.39 -0.95
CA ARG A 167 18.52 -13.43 -1.64
C ARG A 167 19.17 -12.07 -1.84
N PHE A 168 19.95 -11.58 -0.86
CA PHE A 168 20.47 -10.21 -0.93
C PHE A 168 21.68 -10.10 -1.85
N SER A 169 21.84 -8.95 -2.47
CA SER A 169 23.06 -8.60 -3.22
C SER A 169 24.27 -8.67 -2.30
N GLN A 170 25.20 -9.58 -2.57
CA GLN A 170 26.39 -9.77 -1.74
C GLN A 170 27.30 -8.54 -1.71
N THR A 171 27.29 -7.72 -2.76
CA THR A 171 27.95 -6.43 -2.80
C THR A 171 27.33 -5.44 -1.81
N SER A 172 25.98 -5.38 -1.78
CA SER A 172 25.24 -4.53 -0.86
C SER A 172 25.38 -5.00 0.58
N VAL A 173 25.35 -6.31 0.84
CA VAL A 173 25.60 -6.91 2.17
C VAL A 173 26.97 -6.48 2.73
N ARG A 174 28.04 -6.62 1.94
CA ARG A 174 29.40 -6.22 2.34
C ARG A 174 29.51 -4.71 2.57
N SER A 175 28.86 -3.92 1.73
CA SER A 175 28.82 -2.46 1.85
C SER A 175 28.10 -2.01 3.13
N LEU A 176 26.92 -2.57 3.42
CA LEU A 176 26.15 -2.29 4.64
C LEU A 176 26.93 -2.70 5.89
N ALA A 177 27.52 -3.89 5.92
CA ALA A 177 28.36 -4.34 7.03
C ALA A 177 29.53 -3.39 7.31
N ARG A 178 30.19 -2.88 6.25
CA ARG A 178 31.26 -1.88 6.38
C ARG A 178 30.74 -0.55 6.93
N LYS A 179 29.59 -0.07 6.42
CA LYS A 179 28.94 1.18 6.86
C LYS A 179 28.52 1.09 8.32
N ARG A 180 27.92 -0.03 8.72
CA ARG A 180 27.52 -0.31 10.12
C ARG A 180 28.72 -0.25 11.05
N ARG A 181 29.82 -0.96 10.75
CA ARG A 181 31.06 -0.90 11.56
C ARG A 181 31.64 0.50 11.70
N LYS A 182 31.57 1.33 10.64
CA LYS A 182 32.05 2.71 10.71
C LYS A 182 31.12 3.59 11.57
N LEU A 183 29.81 3.37 11.49
CA LEU A 183 28.84 4.14 12.25
C LEU A 183 28.88 3.76 13.74
N SER A 184 28.99 2.45 14.08
CA SER A 184 29.13 1.96 15.46
C SER A 184 30.42 2.37 16.17
N ARG A 185 31.44 2.86 15.42
CA ARG A 185 32.63 3.49 16.04
C ARG A 185 32.38 4.92 16.49
N ARG A 186 31.26 5.52 16.13
CA ARG A 186 30.89 6.90 16.46
C ARG A 186 29.96 6.99 17.68
N GLY A 187 29.34 5.88 18.05
CA GLY A 187 28.41 5.81 19.15
C GLY A 187 27.63 4.50 19.17
N ASP A 188 26.75 4.37 20.12
CA ASP A 188 25.86 3.22 20.27
C ASP A 188 24.76 3.23 19.20
N LEU A 189 24.69 2.16 18.40
CA LEU A 189 23.78 2.05 17.27
C LEU A 189 22.69 1.04 17.61
N VAL A 190 21.46 1.52 17.82
CA VAL A 190 20.33 0.73 18.29
C VAL A 190 19.18 0.79 17.28
N PHE A 191 18.67 -0.37 16.86
CA PHE A 191 17.42 -0.51 16.14
C PHE A 191 16.26 -0.68 17.13
N SER A 192 15.14 -0.03 16.85
CA SER A 192 13.94 -0.08 17.69
C SER A 192 12.66 -0.08 16.88
N VAL A 193 11.60 -0.63 17.49
CA VAL A 193 10.24 -0.67 16.93
C VAL A 193 9.27 -0.25 18.02
N ALA A 194 8.31 0.61 17.71
CA ALA A 194 7.26 1.00 18.62
C ALA A 194 5.93 1.27 17.91
N THR A 195 4.88 1.36 18.69
CA THR A 195 3.53 1.75 18.28
C THR A 195 2.93 2.70 19.34
N GLY A 196 1.85 3.39 19.00
CA GLY A 196 1.18 4.32 19.90
C GLY A 196 2.11 5.46 20.36
N GLN A 197 1.98 5.86 21.62
CA GLN A 197 2.67 7.03 22.17
C GLN A 197 4.21 6.96 22.05
N ASN A 198 4.80 5.77 22.21
CA ASN A 198 6.25 5.60 22.14
C ASN A 198 6.82 5.75 20.73
N ALA A 199 5.98 5.76 19.72
CA ALA A 199 6.34 5.88 18.32
C ALA A 199 6.36 7.35 17.83
N PHE A 200 5.84 8.31 18.61
CA PHE A 200 5.66 9.69 18.13
C PHE A 200 6.98 10.41 17.86
N ALA A 201 7.95 10.34 18.75
CA ALA A 201 9.22 11.05 18.57
C ALA A 201 9.94 10.63 17.25
N PRO A 202 10.17 9.32 16.96
CA PRO A 202 10.74 8.91 15.69
C PRO A 202 9.81 9.16 14.49
N LEU A 203 8.48 9.15 14.65
CA LEU A 203 7.54 9.53 13.59
C LEU A 203 7.73 11.00 13.19
N GLU A 204 7.77 11.94 14.13
CA GLU A 204 7.96 13.36 13.81
C GLU A 204 9.28 13.61 13.09
N ARG A 205 10.35 12.90 13.46
CA ARG A 205 11.62 12.96 12.71
C ARG A 205 11.46 12.46 11.27
N LEU A 206 10.74 11.34 11.08
CA LEU A 206 10.42 10.82 9.75
C LEU A 206 9.67 11.84 8.90
N LEU A 207 8.63 12.50 9.45
CA LEU A 207 7.81 13.48 8.73
C LEU A 207 8.64 14.70 8.32
N VAL A 208 9.50 15.20 9.19
CA VAL A 208 10.43 16.29 8.87
C VAL A 208 11.33 15.91 7.70
N TRP A 209 12.03 14.77 7.75
CA TRP A 209 12.94 14.34 6.67
C TRP A 209 12.21 14.08 5.34
N ARG A 210 10.98 13.62 5.41
CA ARG A 210 10.14 13.45 4.20
C ARG A 210 9.71 14.79 3.63
N GLY A 211 9.32 15.74 4.49
CA GLY A 211 8.97 17.10 4.10
C GLY A 211 10.12 17.82 3.40
N GLU A 212 11.35 17.70 3.93
CA GLU A 212 12.56 18.24 3.32
C GLU A 212 12.84 17.66 1.93
N ARG A 213 12.57 16.38 1.73
CA ARG A 213 12.89 15.66 0.48
C ARG A 213 11.79 15.76 -0.59
N TYR A 214 10.52 15.72 -0.20
CA TYR A 214 9.38 15.58 -1.12
C TYR A 214 8.39 16.73 -1.05
N GLY A 215 8.60 17.69 -0.17
CA GLY A 215 7.63 18.72 0.21
C GLY A 215 6.69 18.25 1.33
N VAL A 216 6.29 19.22 2.14
CA VAL A 216 5.38 18.97 3.27
C VAL A 216 3.98 18.68 2.74
N ARG A 217 3.34 17.66 3.28
CA ARG A 217 1.95 17.28 3.01
C ARG A 217 1.18 17.16 4.32
N PRO A 218 0.62 18.27 4.83
CA PRO A 218 -0.03 18.31 6.15
C PRO A 218 -1.14 17.27 6.30
N ASP A 219 -1.92 17.05 5.26
CA ASP A 219 -3.00 16.06 5.17
C ASP A 219 -2.49 14.62 5.41
N VAL A 220 -1.36 14.26 4.81
CA VAL A 220 -0.72 12.94 4.96
C VAL A 220 -0.02 12.83 6.31
N ASP A 221 0.65 13.90 6.75
CA ASP A 221 1.35 13.92 8.04
C ASP A 221 0.34 13.73 9.19
N ASP A 222 -0.81 14.41 9.14
CA ASP A 222 -1.88 14.27 10.13
C ASP A 222 -2.54 12.88 10.05
N PHE A 223 -2.70 12.32 8.85
CA PHE A 223 -3.17 10.96 8.69
C PHE A 223 -2.21 9.97 9.39
N TYR A 224 -0.90 10.09 9.19
CA TYR A 224 0.08 9.21 9.83
C TYR A 224 0.12 9.37 11.34
N ARG A 225 -0.01 10.60 11.87
CA ARG A 225 -0.12 10.84 13.31
C ARG A 225 -1.34 10.15 13.91
N ARG A 226 -2.51 10.33 13.28
CA ARG A 226 -3.74 9.63 13.71
C ARG A 226 -3.56 8.11 13.66
N LEU A 227 -3.02 7.58 12.56
CA LEU A 227 -2.81 6.15 12.40
C LEU A 227 -1.89 5.57 13.48
N VAL A 228 -0.77 6.23 13.77
CA VAL A 228 0.16 5.79 14.82
C VAL A 228 -0.48 5.89 16.19
N SER A 229 -1.33 6.89 16.45
CA SER A 229 -2.02 7.05 17.74
C SER A 229 -3.00 5.90 18.05
N THR A 230 -3.53 5.21 17.04
CA THR A 230 -4.42 4.06 17.27
C THR A 230 -3.68 2.80 17.75
N GLY A 231 -2.36 2.76 17.58
CA GLY A 231 -1.57 1.58 17.87
C GLY A 231 -1.53 0.61 16.66
N ASP A 232 -2.17 -0.57 16.78
CA ASP A 232 -2.26 -1.51 15.67
C ASP A 232 -3.11 -0.94 14.51
N PRO A 233 -2.71 -1.22 13.27
CA PRO A 233 -1.59 -2.07 12.80
C PRO A 233 -0.26 -1.31 12.62
N ALA A 234 -0.18 0.00 12.96
CA ALA A 234 0.97 0.84 12.68
C ALA A 234 2.20 0.49 13.53
N ARG A 235 3.36 0.51 12.90
CA ARG A 235 4.68 0.40 13.54
C ARG A 235 5.60 1.48 13.00
N VAL A 236 6.24 2.18 13.91
CA VAL A 236 7.39 3.02 13.57
C VAL A 236 8.65 2.25 13.92
N ILE A 237 9.53 2.12 12.95
CA ILE A 237 10.86 1.50 13.08
C ILE A 237 11.90 2.61 12.98
N TRP A 238 12.99 2.53 13.74
CA TRP A 238 14.08 3.51 13.60
C TRP A 238 15.43 2.95 14.01
N LEU A 239 16.47 3.56 13.46
CA LEU A 239 17.84 3.35 13.87
C LEU A 239 18.31 4.61 14.59
N ALA A 240 18.78 4.47 15.81
CA ALA A 240 19.33 5.55 16.64
C ALA A 240 20.83 5.42 16.79
N LEU A 241 21.50 6.57 16.91
CA LEU A 241 22.92 6.68 17.31
C LEU A 241 22.98 7.50 18.59
N ASP A 242 23.51 6.91 19.67
CA ASP A 242 23.53 7.52 21.02
C ASP A 242 22.14 8.02 21.48
N GLY A 243 21.10 7.23 21.19
CA GLY A 243 19.71 7.53 21.53
C GLY A 243 18.97 8.44 20.54
N GLU A 244 19.66 9.13 19.64
CA GLU A 244 19.04 10.03 18.66
C GLU A 244 18.68 9.28 17.35
N PRO A 245 17.42 9.33 16.88
CA PRO A 245 17.03 8.73 15.61
C PRO A 245 17.81 9.35 14.43
N ILE A 246 18.46 8.52 13.62
CA ILE A 246 19.19 8.91 12.40
C ILE A 246 18.51 8.42 11.13
N SER A 247 17.61 7.46 11.24
CA SER A 247 16.64 7.08 10.21
C SER A 247 15.38 6.52 10.88
N ALA A 248 14.23 6.70 10.24
CA ALA A 248 12.97 6.14 10.68
C ALA A 248 12.13 5.68 9.50
N GLY A 249 11.21 4.76 9.76
CA GLY A 249 10.23 4.25 8.82
C GLY A 249 8.89 4.02 9.50
N LEU A 250 7.83 4.14 8.72
CA LEU A 250 6.48 3.77 9.12
C LEU A 250 6.05 2.56 8.29
N GLY A 251 5.50 1.57 8.93
CA GLY A 251 4.91 0.41 8.28
C GLY A 251 3.69 -0.12 9.02
N LEU A 252 3.07 -1.13 8.43
CA LEU A 252 1.90 -1.82 8.96
C LEU A 252 2.22 -3.29 9.16
N VAL A 253 1.89 -3.83 10.34
CA VAL A 253 1.91 -5.27 10.59
C VAL A 253 0.52 -5.83 10.38
N GLU A 254 0.42 -6.86 9.58
CA GLU A 254 -0.80 -7.61 9.37
C GLU A 254 -0.50 -9.10 9.40
N ARG A 255 -1.38 -9.90 10.00
CA ARG A 255 -1.30 -11.39 10.06
C ARG A 255 0.13 -11.96 9.90
N SER A 256 0.63 -12.04 8.67
CA SER A 256 1.92 -12.63 8.31
C SER A 256 2.85 -11.70 7.51
N ALA A 257 2.55 -10.40 7.45
CA ALA A 257 3.34 -9.46 6.65
C ALA A 257 3.63 -8.16 7.41
N PHE A 258 4.80 -7.57 7.13
CA PHE A 258 5.10 -6.17 7.43
C PHE A 258 5.17 -5.38 6.11
N ARG A 259 4.39 -4.29 6.00
CA ARG A 259 4.33 -3.43 4.82
C ARG A 259 4.98 -2.09 5.11
N LEU A 260 6.11 -1.82 4.46
CA LEU A 260 6.87 -0.58 4.65
C LEU A 260 6.30 0.54 3.78
N LEU A 261 5.66 1.53 4.41
CA LEU A 261 4.98 2.64 3.73
C LEU A 261 5.89 3.84 3.46
N ALA A 262 6.71 4.17 4.43
CA ALA A 262 7.50 5.39 4.39
C ALA A 262 8.83 5.20 5.07
N ILE A 263 9.88 5.82 4.51
CA ILE A 263 11.22 5.89 5.11
C ILE A 263 11.78 7.29 4.98
N GLY A 264 12.62 7.66 5.93
CA GLY A 264 13.41 8.88 5.92
C GLY A 264 14.69 8.72 6.72
N HIS A 265 15.63 9.61 6.52
CA HIS A 265 16.87 9.63 7.27
C HIS A 265 17.43 11.05 7.33
N GLU A 266 18.24 11.29 8.31
CA GLU A 266 18.92 12.55 8.47
C GLU A 266 20.04 12.71 7.42
N GLU A 267 20.05 13.84 6.71
CA GLU A 267 20.92 14.09 5.55
C GLU A 267 22.41 14.01 5.90
N ARG A 268 22.81 14.48 7.11
CA ARG A 268 24.23 14.41 7.55
C ARG A 268 24.77 12.98 7.64
N PHE A 269 23.89 11.96 7.74
CA PHE A 269 24.28 10.55 7.80
C PHE A 269 24.14 9.80 6.47
N LYS A 270 23.76 10.44 5.36
CA LYS A 270 23.50 9.79 4.06
C LYS A 270 24.62 8.89 3.56
N ASN A 271 25.89 9.27 3.82
CA ASN A 271 27.07 8.51 3.38
C ASN A 271 27.17 7.12 4.06
N TRP A 272 26.50 6.92 5.19
CA TRP A 272 26.41 5.63 5.89
C TRP A 272 25.14 4.86 5.57
N SER A 273 24.24 5.42 4.74
CA SER A 273 22.96 4.80 4.33
C SER A 273 22.14 4.29 5.53
N PRO A 274 21.83 5.13 6.54
CA PRO A 274 21.18 4.67 7.77
C PRO A 274 19.79 4.07 7.50
N GLY A 275 19.07 4.56 6.48
CA GLY A 275 17.79 3.98 6.06
C GLY A 275 17.93 2.53 5.58
N LEU A 276 19.01 2.18 4.85
CA LEU A 276 19.22 0.80 4.41
C LEU A 276 19.69 -0.10 5.57
N LEU A 277 20.46 0.44 6.53
CA LEU A 277 20.82 -0.29 7.75
C LEU A 277 19.59 -0.57 8.60
N MET A 278 18.68 0.39 8.71
CA MET A 278 17.38 0.23 9.39
C MET A 278 16.51 -0.84 8.72
N ILE A 279 16.44 -0.84 7.38
CA ILE A 279 15.69 -1.87 6.63
C ILE A 279 16.29 -3.26 6.86
N ASP A 280 17.63 -3.38 6.85
CA ASP A 280 18.33 -4.64 7.12
C ASP A 280 17.92 -5.21 8.50
N ASP A 281 17.91 -4.35 9.54
CA ASP A 281 17.45 -4.71 10.88
C ASP A 281 15.95 -5.00 10.94
N ALA A 282 15.12 -4.25 10.20
CA ALA A 282 13.68 -4.45 10.15
C ALA A 282 13.30 -5.78 9.49
N ILE A 283 14.05 -6.23 8.50
CA ILE A 283 13.85 -7.56 7.89
C ILE A 283 14.23 -8.65 8.91
N ALA A 284 15.35 -8.50 9.63
CA ALA A 284 15.71 -9.45 10.69
C ALA A 284 14.62 -9.51 11.77
N TRP A 285 14.12 -8.35 12.24
CA TRP A 285 13.02 -8.26 13.18
C TRP A 285 11.73 -8.94 12.66
N ALA A 286 11.39 -8.78 11.38
CA ALA A 286 10.22 -9.41 10.78
C ALA A 286 10.35 -10.94 10.72
N VAL A 287 11.55 -11.46 10.44
CA VAL A 287 11.86 -12.91 10.52
C VAL A 287 11.72 -13.42 11.95
N ASP A 288 12.27 -12.69 12.94
CA ASP A 288 12.19 -13.07 14.36
C ASP A 288 10.74 -13.09 14.88
N LEU A 289 9.86 -12.27 14.31
CA LEU A 289 8.41 -12.30 14.58
C LEU A 289 7.68 -13.46 13.88
N GLY A 290 8.35 -14.22 13.02
CA GLY A 290 7.74 -15.28 12.24
C GLY A 290 6.82 -14.79 11.12
N LEU A 291 7.03 -13.56 10.64
CA LEU A 291 6.29 -13.06 9.48
C LEU A 291 6.74 -13.79 8.20
N ALA A 292 5.81 -14.03 7.29
CA ALA A 292 6.10 -14.68 6.01
C ALA A 292 6.56 -13.69 4.91
N GLU A 293 6.29 -12.40 5.08
CA GLU A 293 6.55 -11.39 4.05
C GLU A 293 7.01 -10.06 4.67
N PHE A 294 8.08 -9.49 4.10
CA PHE A 294 8.43 -8.08 4.24
C PHE A 294 8.17 -7.39 2.91
N ASP A 295 7.18 -6.52 2.86
CA ASP A 295 6.76 -5.88 1.62
C ASP A 295 7.20 -4.41 1.58
N PHE A 296 8.03 -4.10 0.60
CA PHE A 296 8.46 -2.72 0.33
C PHE A 296 7.39 -1.88 -0.37
N THR A 297 6.21 -2.43 -0.55
CA THR A 297 5.05 -1.81 -1.18
C THR A 297 5.32 -1.30 -2.60
N ILE A 298 4.63 -0.23 -3.03
CA ILE A 298 4.81 0.33 -4.37
C ILE A 298 6.10 1.14 -4.49
N GLY A 299 6.48 1.47 -5.72
CA GLY A 299 7.72 2.21 -6.02
C GLY A 299 8.84 1.28 -6.50
N SER A 300 9.65 1.75 -7.44
CA SER A 300 10.68 0.94 -8.12
C SER A 300 12.07 1.49 -7.78
N GLU A 301 12.29 1.85 -6.51
CA GLU A 301 13.59 2.33 -6.03
C GLU A 301 14.63 1.22 -6.12
N ALA A 302 15.81 1.55 -6.69
CA ALA A 302 16.86 0.57 -7.00
C ALA A 302 17.30 -0.25 -5.78
N TYR A 303 17.33 0.37 -4.59
CA TYR A 303 17.76 -0.31 -3.37
C TYR A 303 16.90 -1.52 -2.97
N LYS A 304 15.61 -1.54 -3.35
CA LYS A 304 14.73 -2.68 -3.05
C LYS A 304 15.26 -3.98 -3.64
N PHE A 305 15.79 -3.91 -4.86
CA PHE A 305 16.35 -5.07 -5.55
C PHE A 305 17.62 -5.62 -4.88
N ASP A 306 18.33 -4.79 -4.12
CA ASP A 306 19.48 -5.24 -3.33
C ASP A 306 19.07 -6.24 -2.21
N PHE A 307 17.82 -6.20 -1.78
CA PHE A 307 17.22 -7.13 -0.83
C PHE A 307 16.56 -8.35 -1.49
N GLY A 308 16.74 -8.53 -2.80
CA GLY A 308 16.27 -9.72 -3.53
C GLY A 308 14.76 -9.77 -3.79
N VAL A 309 14.08 -8.62 -3.80
CA VAL A 309 12.64 -8.55 -4.12
C VAL A 309 12.37 -8.89 -5.58
N THR A 310 11.25 -9.55 -5.83
CA THR A 310 10.70 -9.77 -7.18
C THR A 310 9.45 -8.92 -7.34
N PRO A 311 9.41 -7.96 -8.29
CA PRO A 311 8.24 -7.12 -8.49
C PRO A 311 7.04 -7.91 -8.97
N GLU A 312 5.92 -7.76 -8.29
CA GLU A 312 4.63 -8.34 -8.66
C GLU A 312 3.70 -7.28 -9.24
N PRO A 313 2.96 -7.58 -10.32
CA PRO A 313 2.07 -6.62 -10.94
C PRO A 313 0.90 -6.27 -10.03
N LEU A 314 0.55 -4.99 -10.00
CA LEU A 314 -0.76 -4.53 -9.55
C LEU A 314 -1.63 -4.26 -10.77
N TRP A 315 -2.93 -4.22 -10.56
CA TRP A 315 -3.92 -4.14 -11.62
C TRP A 315 -4.83 -2.92 -11.45
N LEU A 316 -5.53 -2.59 -12.50
CA LEU A 316 -6.48 -1.50 -12.58
C LEU A 316 -7.75 -1.98 -13.26
N VAL A 317 -8.88 -1.67 -12.64
CA VAL A 317 -10.22 -1.82 -13.20
C VAL A 317 -10.82 -0.43 -13.36
N ALA A 318 -11.46 -0.18 -14.49
CA ALA A 318 -12.16 1.08 -14.73
C ALA A 318 -13.47 0.86 -15.47
N GLU A 319 -14.45 1.70 -15.17
CA GLU A 319 -15.76 1.76 -15.84
C GLU A 319 -15.98 3.18 -16.34
N GLU A 320 -16.41 3.33 -17.58
CA GLU A 320 -16.59 4.62 -18.26
C GLU A 320 -18.08 5.00 -18.29
N PHE A 321 -18.40 6.21 -17.83
CA PHE A 321 -19.78 6.71 -17.82
C PHE A 321 -19.98 7.70 -18.97
N GLY A 322 -20.24 7.15 -20.15
CA GLY A 322 -20.44 7.92 -21.37
C GLY A 322 -19.16 8.45 -22.04
N PRO A 323 -19.28 9.18 -23.17
CA PRO A 323 -18.14 9.61 -23.99
C PRO A 323 -17.17 10.57 -23.28
N HIS A 324 -17.71 11.44 -22.40
CA HIS A 324 -16.89 12.35 -21.61
C HIS A 324 -16.00 11.57 -20.63
N GLY A 325 -16.58 10.60 -19.92
CA GLY A 325 -15.82 9.73 -19.01
C GLY A 325 -14.72 8.96 -19.71
N SER A 326 -15.02 8.41 -20.91
CA SER A 326 -14.02 7.73 -21.72
C SER A 326 -12.83 8.62 -22.09
N ALA A 327 -13.08 9.87 -22.47
CA ALA A 327 -12.02 10.82 -22.82
C ALA A 327 -11.16 11.17 -21.60
N MET A 328 -11.78 11.45 -20.46
CA MET A 328 -11.10 11.84 -19.22
C MET A 328 -10.28 10.69 -18.64
N LEU A 329 -10.80 9.47 -18.63
CA LEU A 329 -10.08 8.28 -18.21
C LEU A 329 -8.82 8.04 -19.07
N ARG A 330 -8.95 8.13 -20.41
CA ARG A 330 -7.79 8.00 -21.33
C ARG A 330 -6.74 9.07 -21.05
N LEU A 331 -7.15 10.32 -20.81
CA LEU A 331 -6.23 11.40 -20.47
C LEU A 331 -5.50 11.15 -19.15
N MET A 332 -6.21 10.70 -18.11
CA MET A 332 -5.62 10.34 -16.81
C MET A 332 -4.60 9.21 -16.96
N LEU A 333 -4.94 8.15 -17.67
CA LEU A 333 -4.04 7.01 -17.91
C LEU A 333 -2.79 7.44 -18.71
N ALA A 334 -2.96 8.28 -19.72
CA ALA A 334 -1.84 8.83 -20.50
C ALA A 334 -0.92 9.69 -19.62
N ARG A 335 -1.48 10.58 -18.77
CA ARG A 335 -0.71 11.38 -17.82
C ARG A 335 0.13 10.51 -16.87
N ASN A 336 -0.46 9.45 -16.31
CA ASN A 336 0.23 8.53 -15.41
C ASN A 336 1.40 7.81 -16.10
N MET A 337 1.22 7.42 -17.37
CA MET A 337 2.31 6.82 -18.17
C MET A 337 3.43 7.83 -18.47
N ILE A 338 3.09 9.07 -18.78
CA ILE A 338 4.08 10.14 -19.05
C ILE A 338 4.86 10.47 -17.79
N ALA A 339 4.18 10.64 -16.65
CA ALA A 339 4.81 10.91 -15.36
C ALA A 339 5.81 9.81 -14.97
N LYS A 340 5.46 8.53 -15.22
CA LYS A 340 6.37 7.40 -15.02
C LYS A 340 7.60 7.45 -15.92
N LYS A 341 7.42 7.78 -17.20
CA LYS A 341 8.54 7.94 -18.14
C LYS A 341 9.46 9.09 -17.71
N LEU A 342 8.88 10.22 -17.30
CA LEU A 342 9.62 11.40 -16.87
C LEU A 342 10.42 11.12 -15.58
N LYS A 343 9.82 10.47 -14.56
CA LYS A 343 10.54 10.01 -13.35
C LYS A 343 11.75 9.12 -13.69
N ARG A 344 11.61 8.22 -14.66
CA ARG A 344 12.72 7.36 -15.12
C ARG A 344 13.84 8.12 -15.82
N TRP A 345 13.52 9.28 -16.42
CA TRP A 345 14.50 10.14 -17.09
C TRP A 345 15.25 11.04 -16.09
N ILE A 346 14.57 11.45 -15.02
CA ILE A 346 15.11 12.36 -14.01
C ILE A 346 15.91 11.60 -12.94
N ASP A 347 15.58 10.31 -12.67
CA ASP A 347 16.30 9.47 -11.73
C ASP A 347 17.40 8.66 -12.45
N PRO A 348 18.69 9.07 -12.31
CA PRO A 348 19.81 8.38 -12.95
C PRO A 348 20.02 6.94 -12.42
N ASN A 349 19.42 6.58 -11.27
CA ASN A 349 19.51 5.27 -10.63
C ASN A 349 18.30 4.37 -10.93
N ALA A 350 17.36 4.79 -11.79
CA ALA A 350 16.27 3.93 -12.19
C ALA A 350 16.79 2.68 -12.93
N PRO A 351 16.35 1.46 -12.58
CA PRO A 351 16.84 0.23 -13.18
C PRO A 351 16.64 0.23 -14.70
N ARG A 352 17.74 0.12 -15.44
CA ARG A 352 17.72 0.01 -16.89
C ARG A 352 17.30 -1.40 -17.29
N ARG A 353 16.42 -1.54 -18.28
CA ARG A 353 15.79 -2.79 -18.79
C ARG A 353 16.77 -3.94 -19.17
N ARG A 354 18.09 -3.80 -18.97
CA ARG A 354 19.07 -4.83 -19.32
C ARG A 354 19.13 -6.01 -18.36
N ASP A 355 18.69 -5.83 -17.11
CA ASP A 355 18.87 -6.86 -16.08
C ASP A 355 17.69 -7.83 -15.97
N ALA A 356 16.55 -7.53 -16.61
CA ALA A 356 15.36 -8.40 -16.61
C ALA A 356 15.41 -9.58 -17.61
N LYS A 357 16.44 -9.66 -18.48
CA LYS A 357 16.60 -10.77 -19.44
C LYS A 357 17.57 -11.86 -18.98
N ALA A 358 18.31 -11.65 -17.89
CA ALA A 358 19.27 -12.63 -17.38
C ALA A 358 18.65 -13.62 -16.36
N SER A 359 17.37 -13.46 -16.00
CA SER A 359 16.66 -14.32 -15.04
C SER A 359 15.58 -15.22 -15.69
N ALA A 360 15.58 -15.33 -17.02
CA ALA A 360 14.61 -16.16 -17.77
C ALA A 360 15.34 -17.06 -18.78
N ALA A 361 16.51 -17.63 -18.39
CA ALA A 361 17.21 -18.70 -19.09
C ALA A 361 17.53 -19.83 -18.10
#